data_89d3bd87323b2f6f5531f32ccd1c7e8d
#
_entry.id   89d3bd87323b2f6f5531f32ccd1c7e8d
#
_cell.length_a   1.000
_cell.length_b   1.000
_cell.length_c   1.000
_cell.angle_alpha   90.00
_cell.angle_beta   90.00
_cell.angle_gamma   90.00
#
_symmetry.space_group_name_H-M   'P 1'
#
loop_
_entity.id
_entity.type
_entity.pdbx_description
1 polymer ?
#
loop_
_entity_poly.entity_id
_entity_poly.type
_entity_poly.pdbx_seq_one_letter_code
_entity_poly.pdbx_strand_id
1 'polypeptide(L)'
;MEENCDVLVIGGGPSGSVAACKLLKAGFSVTILEKLEFPRFVIGESLLPRCNEILEKNGLIDVIEEQGFMLKPGAIFIDENKQEELIDFRNNLGQKWGTSYQVKREEFDNVLLETAKKWGADVRHKYEVIAYDNDNNKVTATDENGEEKVFKARFVLDASGYGRVLPKLLDLDIPSDLRLRNAIFTRVEGETRREKDKEGFIDIVIHDDNKAWLWGIPFSDGVTSIGVVCEESYFEETGLNLEDFFDKVINEHEYLKEKYKDAKKLRPVGVINGYSAAIKTMHGKGFALSGNATEFLDPVFSSGVTLALESSDRVGDLIIKELNGEKVDWQKDYEDYMMIGINVFREFVYAWYEGKLRKIFYAPNKAEKIKQSIASILSGYVWDEDNYFVKNSKQKIDALISMV
;
A
#
# COMPACT_ATOMS: atom_id res chain seq x y z
N MET A 1 -23.32 -8.00 26.95
CA MET A 1 -22.15 -8.45 27.77
C MET A 1 -20.91 -7.79 27.18
N GLU A 2 -19.98 -7.36 28.04
CA GLU A 2 -18.70 -6.76 27.61
C GLU A 2 -17.69 -7.87 27.39
N GLU A 3 -17.06 -7.92 26.21
CA GLU A 3 -15.99 -8.86 25.86
C GLU A 3 -14.63 -8.19 26.11
N ASN A 4 -13.64 -8.93 26.63
CA ASN A 4 -12.35 -8.36 27.01
C ASN A 4 -11.21 -9.00 26.21
N CYS A 5 -10.22 -8.20 25.78
CA CYS A 5 -8.97 -8.66 25.19
C CYS A 5 -7.80 -7.73 25.59
N ASP A 6 -6.57 -8.14 25.35
CA ASP A 6 -5.42 -7.25 25.54
C ASP A 6 -5.39 -6.20 24.42
N VAL A 7 -5.51 -6.62 23.17
CA VAL A 7 -5.50 -5.72 22.01
C VAL A 7 -6.70 -5.97 21.11
N LEU A 8 -7.44 -4.90 20.82
CA LEU A 8 -8.47 -4.89 19.80
C LEU A 8 -7.90 -4.29 18.51
N VAL A 9 -8.03 -5.01 17.40
CA VAL A 9 -7.61 -4.57 16.07
C VAL A 9 -8.86 -4.31 15.22
N ILE A 10 -8.97 -3.12 14.65
CA ILE A 10 -10.04 -2.74 13.73
C ILE A 10 -9.55 -2.93 12.30
N GLY A 11 -10.07 -3.92 11.60
CA GLY A 11 -9.70 -4.27 10.23
C GLY A 11 -8.76 -5.46 10.13
N GLY A 12 -9.16 -6.46 9.34
CA GLY A 12 -8.42 -7.71 9.08
C GLY A 12 -7.54 -7.67 7.82
N GLY A 13 -7.22 -6.48 7.28
CA GLY A 13 -6.30 -6.31 6.16
C GLY A 13 -4.84 -6.60 6.54
N PRO A 14 -3.87 -6.42 5.61
CA PRO A 14 -2.47 -6.77 5.85
C PRO A 14 -1.89 -6.13 7.11
N SER A 15 -2.20 -4.86 7.36
CA SER A 15 -1.74 -4.15 8.54
C SER A 15 -2.24 -4.79 9.83
N GLY A 16 -3.55 -5.02 9.95
CA GLY A 16 -4.15 -5.60 11.15
C GLY A 16 -3.71 -7.04 11.39
N SER A 17 -3.64 -7.84 10.33
CA SER A 17 -3.25 -9.26 10.43
C SER A 17 -1.78 -9.42 10.85
N VAL A 18 -0.85 -8.62 10.29
CA VAL A 18 0.57 -8.69 10.66
C VAL A 18 0.80 -8.21 12.10
N ALA A 19 0.16 -7.10 12.50
CA ALA A 19 0.22 -6.64 13.89
C ALA A 19 -0.35 -7.69 14.86
N ALA A 20 -1.49 -8.30 14.53
CA ALA A 20 -2.09 -9.36 15.33
C ALA A 20 -1.16 -10.56 15.48
N CYS A 21 -0.56 -11.05 14.39
CA CYS A 21 0.41 -12.13 14.44
C CYS A 21 1.58 -11.84 15.38
N LYS A 22 2.09 -10.62 15.33
CA LYS A 22 3.19 -10.18 16.20
C LYS A 22 2.80 -10.15 17.67
N LEU A 23 1.64 -9.60 17.98
CA LEU A 23 1.11 -9.52 19.34
C LEU A 23 0.82 -10.90 19.94
N LEU A 24 0.24 -11.80 19.15
CA LEU A 24 -0.01 -13.19 19.54
C LEU A 24 1.29 -13.94 19.88
N LYS A 25 2.36 -13.76 19.08
CA LYS A 25 3.68 -14.31 19.38
C LYS A 25 4.25 -13.80 20.71
N ALA A 26 3.90 -12.58 21.10
CA ALA A 26 4.30 -12.00 22.38
C ALA A 26 3.40 -12.44 23.55
N GLY A 27 2.37 -13.28 23.30
CA GLY A 27 1.49 -13.85 24.31
C GLY A 27 0.28 -13.01 24.68
N PHE A 28 -0.05 -11.98 23.92
CA PHE A 28 -1.24 -11.16 24.15
C PHE A 28 -2.48 -11.76 23.47
N SER A 29 -3.64 -11.61 24.09
CA SER A 29 -4.93 -11.93 23.45
C SER A 29 -5.31 -10.83 22.47
N VAL A 30 -5.70 -11.22 21.23
CA VAL A 30 -6.03 -10.28 20.16
C VAL A 30 -7.41 -10.61 19.60
N THR A 31 -8.29 -9.60 19.56
CA THR A 31 -9.55 -9.66 18.81
C THR A 31 -9.46 -8.78 17.58
N ILE A 32 -9.83 -9.30 16.41
CA ILE A 32 -9.89 -8.57 15.14
C ILE A 32 -11.34 -8.39 14.75
N LEU A 33 -11.79 -7.15 14.60
CA LEU A 33 -13.12 -6.82 14.08
C LEU A 33 -13.00 -6.40 12.61
N GLU A 34 -13.56 -7.20 11.70
CA GLU A 34 -13.55 -6.94 10.27
C GLU A 34 -14.99 -6.73 9.77
N LYS A 35 -15.21 -5.61 9.07
CA LYS A 35 -16.53 -5.23 8.57
C LYS A 35 -17.03 -6.17 7.46
N LEU A 36 -16.11 -6.66 6.63
CA LEU A 36 -16.44 -7.50 5.48
C LEU A 36 -16.16 -8.97 5.76
N GLU A 37 -16.74 -9.83 4.95
CA GLU A 37 -16.37 -11.24 4.89
C GLU A 37 -15.18 -11.41 3.95
N PHE A 38 -14.22 -12.25 4.33
CA PHE A 38 -13.08 -12.61 3.50
C PHE A 38 -13.32 -13.94 2.77
N PRO A 39 -12.73 -14.16 1.57
CA PRO A 39 -11.90 -13.21 0.82
C PRO A 39 -12.70 -12.06 0.18
N ARG A 40 -12.11 -10.86 0.10
CA ARG A 40 -12.73 -9.68 -0.47
C ARG A 40 -11.80 -8.95 -1.45
N PHE A 41 -12.36 -8.40 -2.52
CA PHE A 41 -11.58 -7.63 -3.48
C PHE A 41 -11.12 -6.29 -2.91
N VAL A 42 -9.84 -5.98 -3.06
CA VAL A 42 -9.22 -4.67 -2.80
C VAL A 42 -8.14 -4.42 -3.84
N ILE A 43 -7.94 -3.18 -4.24
CA ILE A 43 -6.82 -2.78 -5.10
C ILE A 43 -5.54 -2.52 -4.27
N GLY A 44 -4.37 -2.52 -4.92
CA GLY A 44 -3.05 -2.40 -4.28
C GLY A 44 -2.31 -3.73 -4.28
N GLU A 45 -2.10 -4.26 -5.49
CA GLU A 45 -1.76 -5.65 -5.81
C GLU A 45 -0.28 -5.87 -6.11
N SER A 46 0.52 -4.80 -6.07
CA SER A 46 1.95 -4.83 -6.38
C SER A 46 2.75 -4.49 -5.12
N LEU A 47 3.50 -5.45 -4.58
CA LEU A 47 4.27 -5.28 -3.35
C LEU A 47 5.69 -4.75 -3.64
N LEU A 48 6.41 -4.35 -2.60
CA LEU A 48 7.81 -3.95 -2.66
C LEU A 48 8.69 -4.90 -1.82
N PRO A 49 9.98 -5.02 -2.13
CA PRO A 49 10.91 -5.90 -1.39
C PRO A 49 10.90 -5.70 0.13
N ARG A 50 10.71 -4.48 0.62
CA ARG A 50 10.59 -4.20 2.07
C ARG A 50 9.42 -4.95 2.72
N CYS A 51 8.34 -5.25 1.97
CA CYS A 51 7.24 -6.06 2.48
C CYS A 51 7.73 -7.47 2.85
N ASN A 52 8.54 -8.09 2.00
CA ASN A 52 9.06 -9.44 2.25
C ASN A 52 9.95 -9.48 3.50
N GLU A 53 10.79 -8.46 3.70
CA GLU A 53 11.64 -8.36 4.90
C GLU A 53 10.80 -8.27 6.18
N ILE A 54 9.70 -7.52 6.15
CA ILE A 54 8.79 -7.40 7.30
C ILE A 54 8.04 -8.72 7.53
N LEU A 55 7.58 -9.37 6.46
CA LEU A 55 6.91 -10.67 6.54
C LEU A 55 7.87 -11.75 7.08
N GLU A 56 9.12 -11.77 6.64
CA GLU A 56 10.17 -12.67 7.15
C GLU A 56 10.44 -12.43 8.65
N LYS A 57 10.65 -11.17 9.05
CA LYS A 57 10.84 -10.77 10.46
C LYS A 57 9.71 -11.27 11.36
N ASN A 58 8.47 -11.25 10.84
CA ASN A 58 7.30 -11.70 11.58
C ASN A 58 6.97 -13.19 11.39
N GLY A 59 7.80 -13.95 10.63
CA GLY A 59 7.62 -15.39 10.36
C GLY A 59 6.39 -15.69 9.51
N LEU A 60 6.09 -14.80 8.58
CA LEU A 60 4.94 -14.89 7.66
C LEU A 60 5.37 -15.10 6.21
N ILE A 61 6.68 -15.05 5.91
CA ILE A 61 7.16 -15.16 4.52
C ILE A 61 6.81 -16.51 3.90
N ASP A 62 7.00 -17.59 4.63
CA ASP A 62 6.78 -18.96 4.12
C ASP A 62 5.33 -19.17 3.66
N VAL A 63 4.34 -18.68 4.44
CA VAL A 63 2.92 -18.81 4.06
C VAL A 63 2.54 -17.99 2.84
N ILE A 64 3.31 -16.95 2.54
CA ILE A 64 3.14 -16.14 1.31
C ILE A 64 3.80 -16.84 0.11
N GLU A 65 5.01 -17.41 0.30
CA GLU A 65 5.72 -18.16 -0.74
C GLU A 65 4.93 -19.39 -1.21
N GLU A 66 4.27 -20.08 -0.28
CA GLU A 66 3.41 -21.23 -0.56
C GLU A 66 2.22 -20.90 -1.50
N GLN A 67 1.82 -19.64 -1.62
CA GLN A 67 0.70 -19.23 -2.49
C GLN A 67 1.07 -19.22 -3.99
N GLY A 68 2.37 -19.23 -4.34
CA GLY A 68 2.82 -19.20 -5.72
C GLY A 68 2.49 -17.90 -6.46
N PHE A 69 2.47 -16.77 -5.74
CA PHE A 69 2.28 -15.45 -6.35
C PHE A 69 3.37 -15.13 -7.38
N MET A 70 3.04 -14.29 -8.37
CA MET A 70 3.99 -13.84 -9.37
C MET A 70 5.14 -13.07 -8.72
N LEU A 71 6.38 -13.52 -8.96
CA LEU A 71 7.57 -12.81 -8.47
C LEU A 71 7.71 -11.46 -9.17
N LYS A 72 7.87 -10.39 -8.40
CA LYS A 72 8.09 -9.02 -8.87
C LYS A 72 9.55 -8.61 -8.68
N PRO A 73 10.36 -8.57 -9.75
CA PRO A 73 11.76 -8.15 -9.66
C PRO A 73 11.96 -6.63 -9.80
N GLY A 74 10.92 -5.87 -10.18
CA GLY A 74 11.03 -4.43 -10.39
C GLY A 74 9.87 -3.80 -11.10
N ALA A 75 10.13 -2.66 -11.73
CA ALA A 75 9.19 -1.90 -12.54
C ALA A 75 9.79 -1.48 -13.88
N ILE A 76 8.98 -1.41 -14.91
CA ILE A 76 9.35 -0.86 -16.21
C ILE A 76 8.49 0.37 -16.44
N PHE A 77 9.14 1.53 -16.55
CA PHE A 77 8.51 2.79 -16.89
C PHE A 77 8.54 2.94 -18.41
N ILE A 78 7.40 3.28 -19.02
CA ILE A 78 7.25 3.35 -20.47
C ILE A 78 6.68 4.73 -20.80
N ASP A 79 7.39 5.49 -21.62
CA ASP A 79 6.94 6.79 -22.08
C ASP A 79 6.05 6.69 -23.34
N GLU A 80 5.55 7.83 -23.79
CA GLU A 80 4.69 7.93 -24.97
C GLU A 80 5.40 7.52 -26.28
N ASN A 81 6.73 7.56 -26.30
CA ASN A 81 7.54 7.11 -27.44
C ASN A 81 7.93 5.62 -27.34
N LYS A 82 7.34 4.89 -26.39
CA LYS A 82 7.67 3.50 -26.04
C LYS A 82 9.11 3.31 -25.55
N GLN A 83 9.78 4.38 -25.11
CA GLN A 83 11.07 4.24 -24.45
C GLN A 83 10.86 3.59 -23.09
N GLU A 84 11.62 2.53 -22.82
CA GLU A 84 11.56 1.81 -21.54
C GLU A 84 12.72 2.20 -20.64
N GLU A 85 12.43 2.44 -19.36
CA GLU A 85 13.42 2.48 -18.30
C GLU A 85 13.11 1.38 -17.28
N LEU A 86 14.00 0.44 -17.15
CA LEU A 86 13.87 -0.70 -16.25
C LEU A 86 14.54 -0.39 -14.93
N ILE A 87 13.78 -0.48 -13.85
CA ILE A 87 14.27 -0.38 -12.48
C ILE A 87 14.17 -1.77 -11.83
N ASP A 88 15.33 -2.41 -11.74
CA ASP A 88 15.48 -3.72 -11.14
C ASP A 88 15.77 -3.57 -9.64
N PHE A 89 14.90 -4.10 -8.81
CA PHE A 89 15.01 -4.02 -7.35
C PHE A 89 16.22 -4.80 -6.81
N ARG A 90 16.75 -5.77 -7.58
CA ARG A 90 17.97 -6.49 -7.23
C ARG A 90 19.22 -5.60 -7.23
N ASN A 91 19.14 -4.45 -7.89
CA ASN A 91 20.19 -3.43 -7.92
C ASN A 91 20.06 -2.41 -6.78
N ASN A 92 19.36 -2.74 -5.67
CA ASN A 92 19.24 -1.85 -4.52
C ASN A 92 20.58 -1.67 -3.76
N LEU A 93 20.63 -0.71 -2.85
CA LEU A 93 21.77 -0.49 -1.94
C LEU A 93 21.82 -1.61 -0.88
N GLY A 94 23.01 -2.19 -0.69
CA GLY A 94 23.23 -3.25 0.28
C GLY A 94 22.77 -4.62 -0.24
N GLN A 95 22.75 -5.62 0.66
CA GLN A 95 22.29 -6.98 0.38
C GLN A 95 20.90 -7.19 0.99
N LYS A 96 19.93 -6.39 0.57
CA LYS A 96 18.54 -6.46 1.04
C LYS A 96 17.72 -7.32 0.08
N TRP A 97 16.48 -7.62 0.46
CA TRP A 97 15.54 -8.25 -0.47
C TRP A 97 15.49 -7.47 -1.79
N GLY A 98 15.67 -8.16 -2.90
CA GLY A 98 15.68 -7.57 -4.25
C GLY A 98 14.47 -7.94 -5.10
N THR A 99 13.52 -8.69 -4.54
CA THR A 99 12.28 -9.09 -5.20
C THR A 99 11.11 -9.00 -4.25
N SER A 100 9.90 -8.96 -4.80
CA SER A 100 8.65 -9.03 -4.06
C SER A 100 7.62 -9.83 -4.85
N TYR A 101 6.33 -9.58 -4.65
CA TYR A 101 5.25 -10.31 -5.31
C TYR A 101 4.20 -9.37 -5.91
N GLN A 102 3.61 -9.81 -7.02
CA GLN A 102 2.33 -9.32 -7.53
C GLN A 102 1.26 -10.26 -6.97
N VAL A 103 0.32 -9.70 -6.22
CA VAL A 103 -0.64 -10.49 -5.45
C VAL A 103 -2.08 -10.08 -5.75
N LYS A 104 -2.96 -11.03 -5.85
CA LYS A 104 -4.39 -10.75 -5.71
C LYS A 104 -4.67 -10.50 -4.25
N ARG A 105 -5.15 -9.31 -3.91
CA ARG A 105 -5.34 -8.88 -2.53
C ARG A 105 -6.35 -9.73 -1.77
N GLU A 106 -7.35 -10.27 -2.45
CA GLU A 106 -8.29 -11.22 -1.85
C GLU A 106 -7.60 -12.48 -1.33
N GLU A 107 -6.58 -12.97 -2.02
CA GLU A 107 -5.80 -14.14 -1.61
C GLU A 107 -4.75 -13.78 -0.56
N PHE A 108 -3.97 -12.70 -0.82
CA PHE A 108 -2.91 -12.24 0.08
C PHE A 108 -3.44 -11.83 1.45
N ASP A 109 -4.50 -11.01 1.47
CA ASP A 109 -5.09 -10.54 2.73
C ASP A 109 -5.70 -11.72 3.51
N ASN A 110 -6.37 -12.64 2.81
CA ASN A 110 -6.99 -13.81 3.43
C ASN A 110 -5.97 -14.74 4.08
N VAL A 111 -4.85 -15.04 3.42
CA VAL A 111 -3.82 -15.92 3.99
C VAL A 111 -3.19 -15.32 5.24
N LEU A 112 -2.99 -14.01 5.30
CA LEU A 112 -2.49 -13.33 6.49
C LEU A 112 -3.50 -13.39 7.64
N LEU A 113 -4.78 -13.12 7.37
CA LEU A 113 -5.84 -13.15 8.38
C LEU A 113 -6.08 -14.56 8.92
N GLU A 114 -6.13 -15.57 8.05
CA GLU A 114 -6.26 -16.97 8.47
C GLU A 114 -5.03 -17.44 9.25
N THR A 115 -3.84 -16.91 8.95
CA THR A 115 -2.64 -17.19 9.75
C THR A 115 -2.76 -16.58 11.14
N ALA A 116 -3.23 -15.34 11.27
CA ALA A 116 -3.50 -14.72 12.57
C ALA A 116 -4.52 -15.53 13.38
N LYS A 117 -5.59 -15.99 12.73
CA LYS A 117 -6.60 -16.86 13.33
C LYS A 117 -6.03 -18.19 13.81
N LYS A 118 -5.20 -18.86 12.98
CA LYS A 118 -4.48 -20.11 13.36
C LYS A 118 -3.55 -19.90 14.56
N TRP A 119 -2.98 -18.72 14.71
CA TRP A 119 -2.10 -18.39 15.84
C TRP A 119 -2.86 -17.94 17.09
N GLY A 120 -4.20 -17.85 17.01
CA GLY A 120 -5.07 -17.64 18.17
C GLY A 120 -5.79 -16.30 18.22
N ALA A 121 -5.82 -15.51 17.14
CA ALA A 121 -6.67 -14.33 17.07
C ALA A 121 -8.16 -14.71 17.09
N ASP A 122 -8.95 -13.99 17.87
CA ASP A 122 -10.42 -14.01 17.76
C ASP A 122 -10.85 -13.10 16.61
N VAL A 123 -11.09 -13.69 15.43
CA VAL A 123 -11.46 -12.97 14.21
C VAL A 123 -12.97 -12.94 14.07
N ARG A 124 -13.54 -11.74 14.04
CA ARG A 124 -14.97 -11.49 13.88
C ARG A 124 -15.23 -10.78 12.56
N HIS A 125 -15.75 -11.52 11.57
CA HIS A 125 -16.23 -10.96 10.30
C HIS A 125 -17.61 -10.34 10.46
N LYS A 126 -17.94 -9.37 9.59
CA LYS A 126 -19.22 -8.63 9.58
C LYS A 126 -19.50 -7.87 10.89
N TYR A 127 -18.42 -7.39 11.52
CA TYR A 127 -18.48 -6.50 12.67
C TYR A 127 -18.05 -5.10 12.26
N GLU A 128 -18.99 -4.17 12.19
CA GLU A 128 -18.72 -2.76 11.91
C GLU A 128 -18.56 -1.97 13.20
N VAL A 129 -17.39 -1.40 13.42
CA VAL A 129 -17.13 -0.51 14.55
C VAL A 129 -17.85 0.81 14.32
N ILE A 130 -18.70 1.20 15.29
CA ILE A 130 -19.57 2.38 15.19
C ILE A 130 -19.26 3.44 16.27
N ALA A 131 -18.59 3.08 17.37
CA ALA A 131 -18.23 4.02 18.41
C ALA A 131 -16.95 3.60 19.15
N TYR A 132 -16.24 4.58 19.69
CA TYR A 132 -15.07 4.39 20.53
C TYR A 132 -15.07 5.34 21.72
N ASP A 133 -15.07 4.78 22.93
CA ASP A 133 -14.88 5.48 24.19
C ASP A 133 -13.39 5.47 24.55
N ASN A 134 -12.70 6.57 24.22
CA ASN A 134 -11.25 6.70 24.41
C ASN A 134 -10.84 6.71 25.89
N ASP A 135 -11.71 7.16 26.80
CA ASP A 135 -11.38 7.25 28.23
C ASP A 135 -11.30 5.85 28.88
N ASN A 136 -12.13 4.94 28.40
CA ASN A 136 -12.26 3.58 28.94
C ASN A 136 -11.72 2.49 28.00
N ASN A 137 -11.21 2.85 26.83
CA ASN A 137 -10.79 1.94 25.76
C ASN A 137 -11.89 0.91 25.41
N LYS A 138 -13.12 1.39 25.19
CA LYS A 138 -14.25 0.58 24.77
C LYS A 138 -14.65 0.85 23.34
N VAL A 139 -14.74 -0.21 22.56
CA VAL A 139 -15.19 -0.18 21.18
C VAL A 139 -16.59 -0.79 21.11
N THR A 140 -17.54 -0.09 20.49
CA THR A 140 -18.84 -0.63 20.16
C THR A 140 -18.87 -1.00 18.68
N ALA A 141 -19.28 -2.23 18.38
CA ALA A 141 -19.45 -2.71 17.02
C ALA A 141 -20.83 -3.37 16.84
N THR A 142 -21.37 -3.26 15.63
CA THR A 142 -22.60 -3.97 15.22
C THR A 142 -22.25 -5.19 14.37
N ASP A 143 -22.93 -6.29 14.61
CA ASP A 143 -22.86 -7.47 13.75
C ASP A 143 -23.81 -7.37 12.55
N GLU A 144 -23.85 -8.40 11.68
CA GLU A 144 -24.69 -8.45 10.49
C GLU A 144 -26.21 -8.37 10.78
N ASN A 145 -26.65 -8.65 12.02
CA ASN A 145 -28.03 -8.58 12.45
C ASN A 145 -28.39 -7.21 13.05
N GLY A 146 -27.41 -6.31 13.16
CA GLY A 146 -27.55 -5.01 13.82
C GLY A 146 -27.50 -5.08 15.36
N GLU A 147 -27.03 -6.21 15.92
CA GLU A 147 -26.83 -6.31 17.36
C GLU A 147 -25.54 -5.64 17.78
N GLU A 148 -25.64 -4.74 18.78
CA GLU A 148 -24.48 -4.06 19.31
C GLU A 148 -23.74 -4.93 20.34
N LYS A 149 -22.41 -4.96 20.18
CA LYS A 149 -21.50 -5.59 21.15
C LYS A 149 -20.41 -4.60 21.58
N VAL A 150 -20.06 -4.67 22.85
CA VAL A 150 -19.03 -3.80 23.45
C VAL A 150 -17.81 -4.64 23.76
N PHE A 151 -16.67 -4.18 23.25
CA PHE A 151 -15.35 -4.77 23.49
C PHE A 151 -14.52 -3.80 24.32
N LYS A 152 -13.89 -4.30 25.39
CA LYS A 152 -12.94 -3.54 26.18
C LYS A 152 -11.54 -4.08 25.99
N ALA A 153 -10.62 -3.22 25.59
CA ALA A 153 -9.24 -3.59 25.36
C ALA A 153 -8.28 -2.79 26.23
N ARG A 154 -7.08 -3.30 26.47
CA ARG A 154 -5.99 -2.53 27.06
C ARG A 154 -5.41 -1.55 26.04
N PHE A 155 -5.44 -1.93 24.76
CA PHE A 155 -5.01 -1.10 23.63
C PHE A 155 -5.89 -1.34 22.40
N VAL A 156 -6.15 -0.28 21.61
CA VAL A 156 -6.93 -0.35 20.36
C VAL A 156 -6.03 0.03 19.19
N LEU A 157 -5.92 -0.83 18.20
CA LEU A 157 -5.20 -0.57 16.95
C LEU A 157 -6.19 -0.39 15.80
N ASP A 158 -6.24 0.80 15.21
CA ASP A 158 -7.00 1.01 13.98
C ASP A 158 -6.14 0.68 12.75
N ALA A 159 -6.45 -0.42 12.10
CA ALA A 159 -5.91 -0.91 10.85
C ALA A 159 -6.99 -1.00 9.76
N SER A 160 -8.05 -0.19 9.86
CA SER A 160 -9.23 -0.23 8.99
C SER A 160 -8.99 0.26 7.55
N GLY A 161 -7.78 0.68 7.25
CA GLY A 161 -7.40 1.11 5.90
C GLY A 161 -8.23 2.31 5.42
N TYR A 162 -8.88 2.18 4.27
CA TYR A 162 -9.78 3.22 3.74
C TYR A 162 -11.02 3.46 4.60
N GLY A 163 -11.33 2.57 5.54
CA GLY A 163 -12.41 2.76 6.51
C GLY A 163 -12.17 3.96 7.41
N ARG A 164 -10.89 4.18 7.84
CA ARG A 164 -10.47 5.31 8.68
C ARG A 164 -11.40 5.48 9.87
N VAL A 165 -11.57 4.40 10.64
CA VAL A 165 -12.61 4.30 11.68
C VAL A 165 -12.32 5.27 12.83
N LEU A 166 -11.19 5.12 13.52
CA LEU A 166 -10.83 6.04 14.61
C LEU A 166 -10.57 7.47 14.12
N PRO A 167 -9.92 7.70 12.96
CA PRO A 167 -9.82 9.05 12.40
C PRO A 167 -11.15 9.79 12.31
N LYS A 168 -12.20 9.11 11.82
CA LYS A 168 -13.55 9.71 11.72
C LYS A 168 -14.22 9.88 13.10
N LEU A 169 -14.12 8.87 13.97
CA LEU A 169 -14.76 8.92 15.28
C LEU A 169 -14.11 9.94 16.22
N LEU A 170 -12.82 10.25 16.05
CA LEU A 170 -12.04 11.16 16.87
C LEU A 170 -11.73 12.51 16.20
N ASP A 171 -12.31 12.78 15.01
CA ASP A 171 -12.04 14.00 14.21
C ASP A 171 -10.54 14.24 13.97
N LEU A 172 -9.81 13.19 13.57
CA LEU A 172 -8.38 13.25 13.29
C LEU A 172 -8.06 13.47 11.81
N ASP A 173 -9.03 13.31 10.90
CA ASP A 173 -8.82 13.50 9.47
C ASP A 173 -8.45 14.94 9.14
N ILE A 174 -7.48 15.12 8.25
CA ILE A 174 -7.16 16.39 7.63
C ILE A 174 -7.11 16.23 6.09
N PRO A 175 -7.37 17.28 5.33
CA PRO A 175 -7.20 17.24 3.88
C PRO A 175 -5.77 16.84 3.49
N SER A 176 -5.63 15.94 2.53
CA SER A 176 -4.34 15.68 1.89
C SER A 176 -3.94 16.89 1.05
N ASP A 177 -2.65 17.20 1.01
CA ASP A 177 -2.08 18.22 0.11
C ASP A 177 -1.78 17.67 -1.31
N LEU A 178 -1.96 16.37 -1.53
CA LEU A 178 -1.93 15.76 -2.86
C LEU A 178 -3.23 16.07 -3.62
N ARG A 179 -3.11 16.34 -4.93
CA ARG A 179 -4.28 16.54 -5.79
C ARG A 179 -5.16 15.31 -5.81
N LEU A 180 -6.47 15.52 -5.82
CA LEU A 180 -7.44 14.43 -5.95
C LEU A 180 -7.31 13.75 -7.30
N ARG A 181 -7.16 12.43 -7.27
CA ARG A 181 -7.06 11.57 -8.44
C ARG A 181 -7.99 10.40 -8.34
N ASN A 182 -8.37 9.90 -9.50
CA ASN A 182 -9.16 8.70 -9.64
C ASN A 182 -8.26 7.56 -10.10
N ALA A 183 -8.48 6.38 -9.53
CA ALA A 183 -7.94 5.12 -10.04
C ALA A 183 -9.09 4.33 -10.68
N ILE A 184 -9.04 4.17 -12.00
CA ILE A 184 -10.06 3.49 -12.81
C ILE A 184 -9.45 2.19 -13.31
N PHE A 185 -10.02 1.03 -12.97
CA PHE A 185 -9.33 -0.24 -13.13
C PHE A 185 -10.24 -1.43 -13.42
N THR A 186 -9.62 -2.47 -14.00
CA THR A 186 -10.25 -3.78 -14.19
C THR A 186 -9.19 -4.88 -14.12
N ARG A 187 -9.59 -6.13 -14.31
CA ARG A 187 -8.70 -7.27 -14.57
C ARG A 187 -8.99 -7.82 -15.97
N VAL A 188 -7.95 -8.24 -16.66
CA VAL A 188 -8.02 -8.79 -18.01
C VAL A 188 -7.28 -10.12 -18.10
N GLU A 189 -7.61 -10.91 -19.13
CA GLU A 189 -6.86 -12.09 -19.56
C GLU A 189 -6.59 -12.01 -21.07
N GLY A 190 -5.56 -12.70 -21.55
CA GLY A 190 -5.24 -12.81 -22.98
C GLY A 190 -4.44 -11.62 -23.52
N GLU A 191 -3.86 -10.78 -22.69
CA GLU A 191 -2.92 -9.76 -23.11
C GLU A 191 -1.59 -10.38 -23.57
N THR A 192 -0.81 -9.63 -24.36
CA THR A 192 0.54 -10.02 -24.74
C THR A 192 1.48 -9.91 -23.56
N ARG A 193 1.89 -11.04 -22.97
CA ARG A 193 2.87 -11.10 -21.89
C ARG A 193 4.26 -10.68 -22.36
N ARG A 194 5.04 -10.11 -21.43
CA ARG A 194 6.46 -9.89 -21.65
C ARG A 194 7.21 -11.21 -21.70
N GLU A 195 8.43 -11.18 -22.27
CA GLU A 195 9.34 -12.31 -22.22
C GLU A 195 9.60 -12.77 -20.79
N LYS A 196 9.91 -14.04 -20.62
CA LYS A 196 9.98 -14.72 -19.32
C LYS A 196 10.89 -14.05 -18.29
N ASP A 197 11.98 -13.42 -18.73
CA ASP A 197 12.92 -12.68 -17.86
C ASP A 197 12.36 -11.35 -17.34
N LYS A 198 11.31 -10.83 -17.98
CA LYS A 198 10.62 -9.58 -17.64
C LYS A 198 9.15 -9.77 -17.26
N GLU A 199 8.65 -10.99 -17.23
CA GLU A 199 7.22 -11.27 -17.08
C GLU A 199 6.62 -10.71 -15.77
N GLY A 200 7.37 -10.75 -14.69
CA GLY A 200 6.90 -10.30 -13.36
C GLY A 200 7.08 -8.81 -13.07
N PHE A 201 7.71 -8.04 -13.98
CA PHE A 201 7.81 -6.60 -13.80
C PHE A 201 6.44 -5.95 -13.95
N ILE A 202 6.15 -4.95 -13.09
CA ILE A 202 4.99 -4.08 -13.29
C ILE A 202 5.31 -3.10 -14.41
N ASP A 203 4.36 -2.90 -15.33
CA ASP A 203 4.41 -1.80 -16.29
C ASP A 203 3.81 -0.54 -15.68
N ILE A 204 4.53 0.57 -15.77
CA ILE A 204 4.04 1.93 -15.46
C ILE A 204 4.13 2.75 -16.73
N VAL A 205 2.98 3.02 -17.35
CA VAL A 205 2.90 3.68 -18.65
C VAL A 205 2.46 5.12 -18.48
N ILE A 206 3.26 6.06 -19.00
CA ILE A 206 2.97 7.48 -18.96
C ILE A 206 2.06 7.82 -20.14
N HIS A 207 1.00 8.59 -19.91
CA HIS A 207 0.03 8.97 -20.93
C HIS A 207 -0.29 10.47 -20.85
N ASP A 208 -0.48 11.10 -22.03
CA ASP A 208 -0.87 12.51 -22.23
C ASP A 208 -0.05 13.49 -21.41
N ASP A 209 1.26 13.47 -21.64
CA ASP A 209 2.25 14.33 -20.97
C ASP A 209 2.13 14.32 -19.42
N ASN A 210 2.00 13.11 -18.86
CA ASN A 210 1.90 12.86 -17.42
C ASN A 210 0.57 13.31 -16.76
N LYS A 211 -0.48 13.62 -17.53
CA LYS A 211 -1.82 13.85 -16.98
C LYS A 211 -2.49 12.58 -16.48
N ALA A 212 -2.13 11.45 -17.10
CA ALA A 212 -2.51 10.13 -16.66
C ALA A 212 -1.31 9.18 -16.69
N TRP A 213 -1.38 8.13 -15.91
CA TRP A 213 -0.48 6.99 -16.01
C TRP A 213 -1.27 5.69 -15.79
N LEU A 214 -0.73 4.59 -16.29
CA LEU A 214 -1.38 3.29 -16.19
C LEU A 214 -0.45 2.27 -15.54
N TRP A 215 -1.05 1.33 -14.81
CA TRP A 215 -0.33 0.15 -14.37
C TRP A 215 -0.76 -1.09 -15.16
N GLY A 216 0.17 -2.02 -15.34
CA GLY A 216 -0.09 -3.39 -15.76
C GLY A 216 0.58 -4.35 -14.79
N ILE A 217 -0.19 -5.05 -13.97
CA ILE A 217 0.29 -5.95 -12.91
C ILE A 217 -0.04 -7.39 -13.31
N PRO A 218 0.94 -8.18 -13.77
CA PRO A 218 0.71 -9.56 -14.16
C PRO A 218 0.63 -10.48 -12.93
N PHE A 219 -0.33 -11.42 -12.93
CA PHE A 219 -0.42 -12.48 -11.93
C PHE A 219 0.04 -13.82 -12.50
N SER A 220 0.33 -14.79 -11.63
CA SER A 220 0.85 -16.11 -12.00
C SER A 220 -0.16 -16.98 -12.76
N ASP A 221 -1.44 -16.70 -12.64
CA ASP A 221 -2.53 -17.45 -13.28
C ASP A 221 -2.92 -16.95 -14.69
N GLY A 222 -2.15 -16.03 -15.27
CA GLY A 222 -2.44 -15.48 -16.60
C GLY A 222 -3.37 -14.27 -16.61
N VAL A 223 -3.84 -13.83 -15.45
CA VAL A 223 -4.63 -12.59 -15.30
C VAL A 223 -3.71 -11.40 -15.12
N THR A 224 -4.09 -10.23 -15.61
CA THR A 224 -3.41 -8.95 -15.36
C THR A 224 -4.38 -7.93 -14.75
N SER A 225 -3.96 -7.28 -13.67
CA SER A 225 -4.63 -6.08 -13.19
C SER A 225 -4.15 -4.88 -14.02
N ILE A 226 -5.08 -4.11 -14.54
CA ILE A 226 -4.78 -2.91 -15.32
C ILE A 226 -5.63 -1.75 -14.82
N GLY A 227 -5.03 -0.56 -14.74
CA GLY A 227 -5.78 0.63 -14.35
C GLY A 227 -5.11 1.91 -14.78
N VAL A 228 -5.93 2.96 -14.83
CA VAL A 228 -5.59 4.33 -15.18
C VAL A 228 -5.68 5.20 -13.94
N VAL A 229 -4.66 5.97 -13.66
CA VAL A 229 -4.69 7.02 -12.64
C VAL A 229 -4.62 8.37 -13.33
N CYS A 230 -5.57 9.24 -13.02
CA CYS A 230 -5.64 10.60 -13.57
C CYS A 230 -6.28 11.58 -12.59
N GLU A 231 -6.13 12.88 -12.80
CA GLU A 231 -6.92 13.89 -12.08
C GLU A 231 -8.40 13.71 -12.43
N GLU A 232 -9.27 14.03 -11.49
CA GLU A 232 -10.73 13.89 -11.68
C GLU A 232 -11.23 14.69 -12.88
N SER A 233 -10.77 15.92 -13.03
CA SER A 233 -11.09 16.78 -14.19
C SER A 233 -10.72 16.16 -15.54
N TYR A 234 -9.60 15.42 -15.61
CA TYR A 234 -9.18 14.75 -16.85
C TYR A 234 -10.18 13.69 -17.32
N PHE A 235 -10.78 12.96 -16.38
CA PHE A 235 -11.86 12.04 -16.68
C PHE A 235 -13.18 12.77 -17.03
N GLU A 236 -13.58 13.73 -16.20
CA GLU A 236 -14.85 14.45 -16.35
C GLU A 236 -14.96 15.23 -17.66
N GLU A 237 -13.87 15.89 -18.09
CA GLU A 237 -13.79 16.64 -19.35
C GLU A 237 -14.09 15.79 -20.60
N THR A 238 -13.92 14.46 -20.52
CA THR A 238 -14.24 13.58 -21.65
C THR A 238 -15.74 13.36 -21.83
N GLY A 239 -16.54 13.51 -20.78
CA GLY A 239 -17.97 13.21 -20.79
C GLY A 239 -18.31 11.73 -20.98
N LEU A 240 -17.32 10.84 -20.92
CA LEU A 240 -17.48 9.41 -21.13
C LEU A 240 -17.87 8.68 -19.83
N ASN A 241 -18.50 7.51 -19.95
CA ASN A 241 -18.63 6.59 -18.83
C ASN A 241 -17.28 5.87 -18.56
N LEU A 242 -17.18 5.13 -17.46
CA LEU A 242 -15.92 4.48 -17.04
C LEU A 242 -15.39 3.49 -18.07
N GLU A 243 -16.27 2.68 -18.69
CA GLU A 243 -15.86 1.67 -19.67
C GLU A 243 -15.27 2.33 -20.94
N ASP A 244 -15.99 3.31 -21.50
CA ASP A 244 -15.58 4.00 -22.72
C ASP A 244 -14.32 4.85 -22.48
N PHE A 245 -14.19 5.47 -21.29
CA PHE A 245 -12.97 6.21 -20.92
C PHE A 245 -11.77 5.27 -20.83
N PHE A 246 -11.93 4.15 -20.13
CA PHE A 246 -10.86 3.16 -19.98
C PHE A 246 -10.40 2.63 -21.35
N ASP A 247 -11.35 2.25 -22.22
CA ASP A 247 -11.04 1.76 -23.56
C ASP A 247 -10.41 2.83 -24.45
N LYS A 248 -10.85 4.09 -24.32
CA LYS A 248 -10.23 5.23 -25.02
C LYS A 248 -8.75 5.35 -24.65
N VAL A 249 -8.41 5.40 -23.36
CA VAL A 249 -7.02 5.57 -22.91
C VAL A 249 -6.13 4.41 -23.36
N ILE A 250 -6.61 3.16 -23.30
CA ILE A 250 -5.88 2.00 -23.81
C ILE A 250 -5.61 2.12 -25.31
N ASN A 251 -6.60 2.56 -26.09
CA ASN A 251 -6.48 2.66 -27.55
C ASN A 251 -5.67 3.86 -28.04
N GLU A 252 -5.54 4.91 -27.26
CA GLU A 252 -4.75 6.10 -27.60
C GLU A 252 -3.24 5.90 -27.42
N HIS A 253 -2.82 5.01 -26.51
CA HIS A 253 -1.41 4.71 -26.31
C HIS A 253 -0.98 3.48 -27.12
N GLU A 254 -0.07 3.66 -28.07
CA GLU A 254 0.31 2.60 -29.04
C GLU A 254 0.81 1.31 -28.37
N TYR A 255 1.63 1.42 -27.30
CA TYR A 255 2.08 0.26 -26.53
C TYR A 255 0.92 -0.50 -25.90
N LEU A 256 0.00 0.21 -25.24
CA LEU A 256 -1.14 -0.40 -24.57
C LEU A 256 -2.10 -1.05 -25.56
N LYS A 257 -2.40 -0.33 -26.64
CA LYS A 257 -3.24 -0.85 -27.73
C LYS A 257 -2.72 -2.17 -28.29
N GLU A 258 -1.41 -2.27 -28.52
CA GLU A 258 -0.81 -3.50 -29.00
C GLU A 258 -0.82 -4.61 -27.97
N LYS A 259 -0.44 -4.28 -26.72
CA LYS A 259 -0.36 -5.24 -25.61
C LYS A 259 -1.72 -5.85 -25.28
N TYR A 260 -2.79 -5.05 -25.28
CA TYR A 260 -4.11 -5.44 -24.82
C TYR A 260 -5.12 -5.69 -25.95
N LYS A 261 -4.70 -5.75 -27.22
CA LYS A 261 -5.58 -5.91 -28.40
C LYS A 261 -6.50 -7.14 -28.35
N ASP A 262 -6.01 -8.24 -27.77
CA ASP A 262 -6.74 -9.51 -27.66
C ASP A 262 -7.26 -9.76 -26.23
N ALA A 263 -7.04 -8.81 -25.32
CA ALA A 263 -7.40 -8.95 -23.90
C ALA A 263 -8.92 -8.85 -23.69
N LYS A 264 -9.41 -9.65 -22.75
CA LYS A 264 -10.82 -9.66 -22.33
C LYS A 264 -10.92 -9.20 -20.89
N LYS A 265 -11.83 -8.26 -20.63
CA LYS A 265 -12.15 -7.84 -19.26
C LYS A 265 -12.84 -8.98 -18.49
N LEU A 266 -12.33 -9.28 -17.31
CA LEU A 266 -12.87 -10.31 -16.43
C LEU A 266 -13.89 -9.75 -15.41
N ARG A 267 -13.95 -8.43 -15.30
CA ARG A 267 -14.87 -7.71 -14.42
C ARG A 267 -15.20 -6.34 -15.00
N PRO A 268 -16.34 -5.73 -14.62
CA PRO A 268 -16.62 -4.34 -14.98
C PRO A 268 -15.51 -3.40 -14.51
N VAL A 269 -15.31 -2.31 -15.24
CA VAL A 269 -14.39 -1.25 -14.82
C VAL A 269 -14.90 -0.60 -13.55
N GLY A 270 -14.05 -0.59 -12.51
CA GLY A 270 -14.32 0.04 -11.23
C GLY A 270 -13.55 1.34 -11.07
N VAL A 271 -13.92 2.14 -10.08
CA VAL A 271 -13.23 3.39 -9.74
C VAL A 271 -13.06 3.55 -8.24
N ILE A 272 -11.95 4.13 -7.84
CA ILE A 272 -11.73 4.69 -6.49
C ILE A 272 -11.40 6.15 -6.68
N ASN A 273 -12.22 7.01 -6.07
CA ASN A 273 -12.09 8.46 -6.17
C ASN A 273 -11.37 9.01 -4.94
N GLY A 274 -10.46 9.98 -5.13
CA GLY A 274 -9.90 10.78 -4.04
C GLY A 274 -9.25 9.95 -2.93
N TYR A 275 -8.41 9.02 -3.28
CA TYR A 275 -7.84 8.03 -2.35
C TYR A 275 -6.78 8.59 -1.39
N SER A 276 -6.18 9.76 -1.66
CA SER A 276 -5.15 10.35 -0.79
C SER A 276 -5.75 10.84 0.53
N ALA A 277 -5.08 10.54 1.63
CA ALA A 277 -5.54 10.87 2.97
C ALA A 277 -4.38 11.31 3.86
N ALA A 278 -4.66 12.20 4.80
CA ALA A 278 -3.72 12.68 5.81
C ALA A 278 -4.39 12.73 7.20
N ILE A 279 -3.59 12.84 8.25
CA ILE A 279 -4.03 12.70 9.64
C ILE A 279 -3.37 13.74 10.55
N LYS A 280 -4.06 14.16 11.61
CA LYS A 280 -3.53 15.06 12.65
C LYS A 280 -2.47 14.39 13.52
N THR A 281 -2.67 13.13 13.86
CA THR A 281 -1.75 12.29 14.65
C THR A 281 -2.02 10.82 14.42
N MET A 282 -0.99 9.99 14.56
CA MET A 282 -1.07 8.54 14.38
C MET A 282 -1.34 7.76 15.68
N HIS A 283 -1.44 8.44 16.80
CA HIS A 283 -1.59 7.80 18.11
C HIS A 283 -2.33 8.66 19.12
N GLY A 284 -2.72 8.07 20.23
CA GLY A 284 -3.28 8.74 21.39
C GLY A 284 -3.22 7.82 22.62
N LYS A 285 -3.85 8.23 23.70
CA LYS A 285 -3.86 7.42 24.92
C LYS A 285 -4.62 6.12 24.68
N GLY A 286 -3.89 4.98 24.71
CA GLY A 286 -4.47 3.65 24.58
C GLY A 286 -4.88 3.27 23.16
N PHE A 287 -4.54 4.06 22.13
CA PHE A 287 -4.76 3.69 20.74
C PHE A 287 -3.63 4.13 19.82
N ALA A 288 -3.53 3.47 18.68
CA ALA A 288 -2.72 3.89 17.54
C ALA A 288 -3.43 3.55 16.22
N LEU A 289 -3.00 4.21 15.15
CA LEU A 289 -3.47 4.00 13.80
C LEU A 289 -2.35 3.34 12.98
N SER A 290 -2.69 2.49 12.00
CA SER A 290 -1.70 1.92 11.09
C SER A 290 -2.22 1.74 9.67
N GLY A 291 -1.31 1.62 8.71
CA GLY A 291 -1.66 1.51 7.30
C GLY A 291 -2.40 2.75 6.78
N ASN A 292 -3.35 2.55 5.88
CA ASN A 292 -4.12 3.65 5.27
C ASN A 292 -5.06 4.36 6.27
N ALA A 293 -5.21 3.87 7.50
CA ALA A 293 -5.86 4.61 8.56
C ALA A 293 -5.01 5.83 9.01
N THR A 294 -3.71 5.86 8.70
CA THR A 294 -2.82 7.01 8.90
C THR A 294 -2.76 7.89 7.66
N GLU A 295 -1.84 7.59 6.77
CA GLU A 295 -1.58 8.32 5.52
C GLU A 295 -1.73 7.40 4.31
N PHE A 296 -2.29 7.92 3.24
CA PHE A 296 -2.21 7.29 1.93
C PHE A 296 -1.82 8.34 0.88
N LEU A 297 -0.79 8.05 0.12
CA LEU A 297 -0.22 8.98 -0.85
C LEU A 297 -0.79 8.75 -2.26
N ASP A 298 -0.07 7.96 -3.05
CA ASP A 298 -0.38 7.68 -4.45
C ASP A 298 0.12 6.26 -4.80
N PRO A 299 -0.60 5.50 -5.65
CA PRO A 299 -0.21 4.13 -5.96
C PRO A 299 0.98 3.99 -6.91
N VAL A 300 1.49 5.06 -7.52
CA VAL A 300 2.52 5.00 -8.58
C VAL A 300 3.79 4.25 -8.18
N PHE A 301 4.18 4.30 -6.91
CA PHE A 301 5.36 3.59 -6.40
C PHE A 301 5.03 2.36 -5.55
N SER A 302 3.79 1.87 -5.60
CA SER A 302 3.36 0.67 -4.84
C SER A 302 3.61 0.77 -3.32
N SER A 303 3.61 1.98 -2.75
CA SER A 303 4.01 2.25 -1.36
C SER A 303 2.99 1.81 -0.31
N GLY A 304 1.70 1.70 -0.65
CA GLY A 304 0.61 1.54 0.32
C GLY A 304 0.74 0.32 1.23
N VAL A 305 0.98 -0.88 0.67
CA VAL A 305 1.15 -2.10 1.48
C VAL A 305 2.45 -2.05 2.28
N THR A 306 3.51 -1.45 1.72
CA THR A 306 4.78 -1.28 2.44
C THR A 306 4.60 -0.41 3.69
N LEU A 307 3.91 0.74 3.56
CA LEU A 307 3.59 1.61 4.70
C LEU A 307 2.69 0.88 5.71
N ALA A 308 1.74 0.08 5.22
CA ALA A 308 0.85 -0.70 6.07
C ALA A 308 1.62 -1.76 6.89
N LEU A 309 2.54 -2.50 6.28
CA LEU A 309 3.33 -3.51 6.98
C LEU A 309 4.38 -2.90 7.90
N GLU A 310 5.06 -1.83 7.48
CA GLU A 310 6.02 -1.11 8.32
C GLU A 310 5.36 -0.53 9.57
N SER A 311 4.23 0.17 9.40
CA SER A 311 3.50 0.71 10.52
C SER A 311 2.99 -0.37 11.47
N SER A 312 2.50 -1.50 10.96
CA SER A 312 2.02 -2.61 11.78
C SER A 312 3.14 -3.33 12.55
N ASP A 313 4.29 -3.53 11.92
CA ASP A 313 5.46 -4.10 12.58
C ASP A 313 5.96 -3.19 13.70
N ARG A 314 6.05 -1.89 13.42
CA ARG A 314 6.51 -0.89 14.39
C ARG A 314 5.53 -0.70 15.54
N VAL A 315 4.24 -0.51 15.25
CA VAL A 315 3.21 -0.32 16.27
C VAL A 315 3.07 -1.57 17.15
N GLY A 316 3.21 -2.77 16.57
CA GLY A 316 3.20 -4.02 17.33
C GLY A 316 4.32 -4.09 18.37
N ASP A 317 5.56 -3.71 18.00
CA ASP A 317 6.69 -3.64 18.94
C ASP A 317 6.42 -2.66 20.11
N LEU A 318 5.80 -1.51 19.81
CA LEU A 318 5.52 -0.48 20.81
C LEU A 318 4.35 -0.87 21.74
N ILE A 319 3.30 -1.49 21.21
CA ILE A 319 2.20 -2.03 22.01
C ILE A 319 2.72 -3.09 22.98
N ILE A 320 3.59 -4.00 22.52
CA ILE A 320 4.22 -5.02 23.38
C ILE A 320 4.97 -4.38 24.54
N LYS A 321 5.77 -3.35 24.28
CA LYS A 321 6.51 -2.61 25.30
C LYS A 321 5.56 -1.95 26.31
N GLU A 322 4.57 -1.20 25.83
CA GLU A 322 3.62 -0.48 26.68
C GLU A 322 2.82 -1.44 27.57
N LEU A 323 2.31 -2.54 27.00
CA LEU A 323 1.53 -3.53 27.75
C LEU A 323 2.37 -4.30 28.77
N ASN A 324 3.68 -4.38 28.58
CA ASN A 324 4.65 -4.91 29.56
C ASN A 324 5.08 -3.87 30.61
N GLY A 325 4.53 -2.65 30.56
CA GLY A 325 4.81 -1.58 31.51
C GLY A 325 6.05 -0.75 31.21
N GLU A 326 6.63 -0.89 30.02
CA GLU A 326 7.72 -0.05 29.58
C GLU A 326 7.19 1.33 29.12
N LYS A 327 8.01 2.37 29.28
CA LYS A 327 7.67 3.70 28.78
C LYS A 327 7.89 3.78 27.27
N VAL A 328 6.88 4.19 26.52
CA VAL A 328 6.94 4.41 25.09
C VAL A 328 6.75 5.90 24.78
N ASP A 329 7.59 6.45 23.94
CA ASP A 329 7.42 7.78 23.36
C ASP A 329 6.78 7.63 21.96
N TRP A 330 5.45 7.55 21.92
CA TRP A 330 4.69 7.32 20.69
C TRP A 330 4.97 8.34 19.60
N GLN A 331 5.19 9.62 19.97
CA GLN A 331 5.52 10.64 18.99
C GLN A 331 6.84 10.31 18.29
N LYS A 332 7.90 10.12 19.07
CA LYS A 332 9.23 9.89 18.56
C LYS A 332 9.41 8.49 17.97
N ASP A 333 8.94 7.47 18.71
CA ASP A 333 9.23 6.07 18.39
C ASP A 333 8.30 5.53 17.28
N TYR A 334 7.15 6.18 17.02
CA TYR A 334 6.19 5.78 16.00
C TYR A 334 5.95 6.85 14.94
N GLU A 335 5.32 7.97 15.30
CA GLU A 335 4.87 8.96 14.31
C GLU A 335 6.05 9.62 13.58
N ASP A 336 7.04 10.14 14.30
CA ASP A 336 8.23 10.75 13.69
C ASP A 336 8.98 9.74 12.82
N TYR A 337 9.10 8.49 13.28
CA TYR A 337 9.71 7.41 12.50
C TYR A 337 8.93 7.14 11.20
N MET A 338 7.61 6.96 11.27
CA MET A 338 6.80 6.71 10.07
C MET A 338 6.87 7.87 9.09
N MET A 339 6.86 9.11 9.60
CA MET A 339 6.93 10.32 8.77
C MET A 339 8.23 10.44 7.97
N ILE A 340 9.34 9.82 8.40
CA ILE A 340 10.56 9.76 7.56
C ILE A 340 10.25 9.09 6.22
N GLY A 341 9.76 7.86 6.23
CA GLY A 341 9.49 7.10 5.02
C GLY A 341 8.33 7.67 4.20
N ILE A 342 7.26 8.13 4.87
CA ILE A 342 6.11 8.78 4.24
C ILE A 342 6.57 10.02 3.46
N ASN A 343 7.41 10.87 4.06
CA ASN A 343 7.91 12.08 3.41
C ASN A 343 8.82 11.78 2.22
N VAL A 344 9.65 10.73 2.29
CA VAL A 344 10.46 10.32 1.14
C VAL A 344 9.57 9.90 -0.03
N PHE A 345 8.57 9.04 0.20
CA PHE A 345 7.62 8.67 -0.85
C PHE A 345 6.81 9.86 -1.36
N ARG A 346 6.38 10.77 -0.48
CA ARG A 346 5.63 11.98 -0.84
C ARG A 346 6.43 12.87 -1.79
N GLU A 347 7.71 13.10 -1.51
CA GLU A 347 8.58 13.91 -2.39
C GLU A 347 8.82 13.22 -3.75
N PHE A 348 8.90 11.87 -3.78
CA PHE A 348 8.97 11.13 -5.02
C PHE A 348 7.66 11.24 -5.83
N VAL A 349 6.50 11.21 -5.17
CA VAL A 349 5.19 11.40 -5.81
C VAL A 349 5.09 12.82 -6.41
N TYR A 350 5.49 13.86 -5.67
CA TYR A 350 5.54 15.22 -6.22
C TYR A 350 6.46 15.30 -7.44
N ALA A 351 7.67 14.77 -7.31
CA ALA A 351 8.63 14.79 -8.41
C ALA A 351 8.17 13.98 -9.64
N TRP A 352 7.35 12.93 -9.44
CA TRP A 352 6.71 12.19 -10.52
C TRP A 352 5.75 13.09 -11.29
N TYR A 353 4.79 13.71 -10.60
CA TYR A 353 3.78 14.55 -11.24
C TYR A 353 4.34 15.89 -11.78
N GLU A 354 5.45 16.38 -11.25
CA GLU A 354 6.19 17.51 -11.80
C GLU A 354 7.07 17.11 -13.03
N GLY A 355 7.06 15.86 -13.43
CA GLY A 355 7.88 15.34 -14.55
C GLY A 355 9.39 15.27 -14.26
N LYS A 356 9.82 15.56 -13.04
CA LYS A 356 11.22 15.53 -12.63
C LYS A 356 11.79 14.11 -12.65
N LEU A 357 11.05 13.15 -12.10
CA LEU A 357 11.50 11.75 -12.11
C LEU A 357 11.59 11.18 -13.52
N ARG A 358 10.67 11.56 -14.43
CA ARG A 358 10.76 11.20 -15.83
C ARG A 358 12.12 11.61 -16.42
N LYS A 359 12.55 12.87 -16.22
CA LYS A 359 13.84 13.35 -16.68
C LYS A 359 15.00 12.56 -16.10
N ILE A 360 14.95 12.25 -14.78
CA ILE A 360 15.97 11.45 -14.13
C ILE A 360 15.98 10.01 -14.67
N PHE A 361 14.82 9.37 -14.83
CA PHE A 361 14.74 7.97 -15.27
C PHE A 361 15.30 7.80 -16.68
N TYR A 362 14.98 8.68 -17.60
CA TYR A 362 15.44 8.57 -18.99
C TYR A 362 16.76 9.30 -19.25
N ALA A 363 17.41 9.89 -18.24
CA ALA A 363 18.71 10.52 -18.44
C ALA A 363 19.78 9.50 -18.84
N PRO A 364 20.57 9.78 -19.91
CA PRO A 364 21.72 8.97 -20.23
C PRO A 364 22.81 9.13 -19.15
N ASN A 365 23.61 8.12 -18.94
CA ASN A 365 24.82 8.18 -18.08
C ASN A 365 24.57 8.49 -16.58
N LYS A 366 23.46 8.05 -16.00
CA LYS A 366 23.26 8.09 -14.54
C LYS A 366 24.39 7.35 -13.81
N ALA A 367 24.97 7.98 -12.79
CA ALA A 367 25.95 7.33 -11.92
C ALA A 367 25.32 6.08 -11.26
N GLU A 368 26.08 5.00 -11.18
CA GLU A 368 25.58 3.71 -10.67
C GLU A 368 24.98 3.83 -9.26
N LYS A 369 25.62 4.61 -8.38
CA LYS A 369 25.11 4.89 -7.03
C LYS A 369 23.74 5.57 -7.04
N ILE A 370 23.46 6.43 -8.02
CA ILE A 370 22.14 7.08 -8.17
C ILE A 370 21.08 6.05 -8.60
N LYS A 371 21.41 5.17 -9.55
CA LYS A 371 20.51 4.08 -9.96
C LYS A 371 20.18 3.17 -8.78
N GLN A 372 21.18 2.75 -8.01
CA GLN A 372 21.00 1.93 -6.81
C GLN A 372 20.18 2.64 -5.73
N SER A 373 20.40 3.95 -5.54
CA SER A 373 19.61 4.74 -4.59
C SER A 373 18.14 4.83 -5.00
N ILE A 374 17.85 5.03 -6.28
CA ILE A 374 16.48 5.02 -6.83
C ILE A 374 15.85 3.63 -6.68
N ALA A 375 16.57 2.57 -7.07
CA ALA A 375 16.10 1.20 -6.92
C ALA A 375 15.76 0.87 -5.46
N SER A 376 16.58 1.33 -4.49
CA SER A 376 16.30 1.17 -3.06
C SER A 376 15.04 1.89 -2.60
N ILE A 377 14.82 3.14 -3.02
CA ILE A 377 13.57 3.87 -2.70
C ILE A 377 12.37 3.14 -3.26
N LEU A 378 12.43 2.74 -4.54
CA LEU A 378 11.34 2.03 -5.20
C LEU A 378 11.20 0.55 -4.75
N SER A 379 12.16 0.06 -3.97
CA SER A 379 12.07 -1.22 -3.24
C SER A 379 11.43 -1.07 -1.84
N GLY A 380 11.11 0.16 -1.41
CA GLY A 380 10.50 0.45 -0.11
C GLY A 380 11.50 0.74 1.02
N TYR A 381 12.81 0.83 0.74
CA TYR A 381 13.84 1.12 1.76
C TYR A 381 13.99 2.63 2.00
N VAL A 382 12.88 3.28 2.36
CA VAL A 382 12.76 4.72 2.52
C VAL A 382 13.14 5.22 3.94
N TRP A 383 13.52 4.33 4.85
CA TRP A 383 14.07 4.65 6.18
C TRP A 383 15.58 4.46 6.26
N ASP A 384 16.22 4.04 5.16
CA ASP A 384 17.68 3.83 5.10
C ASP A 384 18.42 5.16 4.95
N GLU A 385 18.95 5.69 6.06
CA GLU A 385 19.64 6.98 6.09
C GLU A 385 20.93 7.03 5.26
N ASP A 386 21.47 5.89 4.86
CA ASP A 386 22.63 5.80 3.95
C ASP A 386 22.25 6.03 2.49
N ASN A 387 20.96 5.95 2.18
CA ASN A 387 20.45 6.26 0.85
C ASN A 387 20.50 7.77 0.58
N TYR A 388 21.05 8.12 -0.59
CA TYR A 388 21.20 9.52 -1.02
C TYR A 388 19.91 10.33 -0.89
N PHE A 389 18.74 9.76 -1.14
CA PHE A 389 17.44 10.46 -1.18
C PHE A 389 16.71 10.54 0.16
N VAL A 390 17.06 9.78 1.18
CA VAL A 390 16.28 9.71 2.42
C VAL A 390 16.34 11.01 3.24
N LYS A 391 17.51 11.68 3.26
CA LYS A 391 17.61 13.00 3.90
C LYS A 391 17.52 14.11 2.86
N ASN A 392 16.59 15.06 3.04
CA ASN A 392 16.37 16.19 2.13
C ASN A 392 16.04 15.78 0.69
N SER A 393 15.10 14.84 0.51
CA SER A 393 14.70 14.24 -0.77
C SER A 393 14.44 15.28 -1.86
N LYS A 394 13.63 16.31 -1.58
CA LYS A 394 13.31 17.39 -2.52
C LYS A 394 14.57 18.08 -3.05
N GLN A 395 15.45 18.55 -2.15
CA GLN A 395 16.67 19.27 -2.54
C GLN A 395 17.60 18.40 -3.39
N LYS A 396 17.68 17.10 -3.09
CA LYS A 396 18.52 16.16 -3.83
C LYS A 396 17.96 15.80 -5.20
N ILE A 397 16.64 15.68 -5.33
CA ILE A 397 15.97 15.54 -6.61
C ILE A 397 16.19 16.79 -7.46
N ASP A 398 15.96 18.00 -6.91
CA ASP A 398 16.17 19.27 -7.62
C ASP A 398 17.62 19.47 -8.05
N ALA A 399 18.59 19.12 -7.19
CA ALA A 399 20.01 19.16 -7.54
C ALA A 399 20.34 18.21 -8.70
N LEU A 400 19.79 16.99 -8.70
CA LEU A 400 20.02 16.02 -9.76
C LEU A 400 19.41 16.49 -11.09
N ILE A 401 18.24 17.11 -11.08
CA ILE A 401 17.61 17.71 -12.26
C ILE A 401 18.48 18.83 -12.87
N SER A 402 19.18 19.60 -12.05
CA SER A 402 20.06 20.65 -12.56
C SER A 402 21.33 20.12 -13.27
N MET A 403 21.61 18.81 -13.17
CA MET A 403 22.77 18.14 -13.78
C MET A 403 22.39 17.32 -15.03
N VAL A 404 21.11 17.14 -15.30
CA VAL A 404 20.56 16.35 -16.40
C VAL A 404 19.86 17.28 -17.38
#